data_bc225b5d5e9d5964cc5f433ab333e623
#
_entry.id   bc225b5d5e9d5964cc5f433ab333e623
#
_cell.length_a   1.000
_cell.length_b   1.000
_cell.length_c   1.000
_cell.angle_alpha   90.00
_cell.angle_beta   90.00
_cell.angle_gamma   90.00
#
_symmetry.space_group_name_H-M   'P 1'
#
loop_
_entity.id
_entity.type
_entity.pdbx_description
1 polymer ?
#
loop_
_entity_poly.entity_id
_entity_poly.type
_entity_poly.pdbx_seq_one_letter_code
_entity_poly.pdbx_strand_id
1 'polypeptide(L)'
;MRSESKFMWKKVLPYVAAGVAALSFAACGPKEYPAQGDCNLTVFQQERVRFCPDSIANYTAPDSNGVMRLVNGRILLKKITLPKYQRNIDVDIKVELASNGDRWDKSGSVFVLPKESVINLLNIAEGKQKFPEVDSTKYENMIGIVPGKDYLPTVELMRFMTPFGVGHFSAPDDSLSATRRPVYIPHWEKSVTWQQDITQLYPLLEGEAYVGVFIDTWTPEGYVVSMELDIKESKLANDVMPKRHITPLMNTVYYIGQTYPDIFARRAVTTDFTLPRDARNVELKYIVTGHGGHSGGDEFVQKQNIVSVDGKEALNFIPWRDDCASFRRFNPGTGVWLVKRLASYIDGEGYAMKEVEEPLGSSDLSRSNWCPGSDVVPEIAALGDLKAGTHTFTVSIPEAQPVKGNELNHWLVSAYLVWEE
;
A
#
# COMPACT_ATOMS: atom_id res chain seq x y z
N MET A 1 -12.76 31.03 116.91
CA MET A 1 -13.92 30.22 116.52
C MET A 1 -13.84 30.07 114.99
N ARG A 2 -13.77 28.92 114.56
CA ARG A 2 -13.68 28.27 113.25
C ARG A 2 -13.82 29.12 112.03
N SER A 3 -12.76 29.17 111.23
CA SER A 3 -12.76 29.57 109.83
C SER A 3 -12.56 28.33 108.98
N GLU A 4 -13.47 28.07 108.10
CA GLU A 4 -13.35 27.00 107.09
C GLU A 4 -12.71 27.56 105.84
N SER A 5 -11.58 27.04 105.46
CA SER A 5 -10.95 27.34 104.17
C SER A 5 -11.51 26.40 103.10
N LYS A 6 -12.14 26.98 102.09
CA LYS A 6 -12.56 26.25 100.89
C LYS A 6 -11.44 26.14 99.89
N PHE A 7 -10.97 24.96 99.62
CA PHE A 7 -10.01 24.58 98.60
C PHE A 7 -10.75 24.47 97.25
N MET A 8 -10.36 25.32 96.30
CA MET A 8 -10.91 25.33 94.98
C MET A 8 -10.02 24.51 94.06
N TRP A 9 -10.52 23.38 93.57
CA TRP A 9 -9.85 22.53 92.55
C TRP A 9 -10.07 23.18 91.18
N LYS A 10 -9.05 23.65 90.53
CA LYS A 10 -9.03 23.98 89.11
C LYS A 10 -8.91 22.69 88.29
N LYS A 11 -9.98 22.31 87.57
CA LYS A 11 -9.93 21.26 86.55
C LYS A 11 -9.22 21.80 85.32
N VAL A 12 -8.06 21.21 85.03
CA VAL A 12 -7.38 21.40 83.72
C VAL A 12 -7.95 20.40 82.76
N LEU A 13 -8.67 20.86 81.73
CA LEU A 13 -9.04 20.03 80.57
C LEU A 13 -7.88 19.98 79.60
N PRO A 14 -7.47 18.78 79.13
CA PRO A 14 -6.58 18.70 78.00
C PRO A 14 -7.32 18.90 76.67
N TYR A 15 -6.93 19.90 75.90
CA TYR A 15 -7.37 20.06 74.53
C TYR A 15 -6.68 18.97 73.70
N VAL A 16 -7.45 17.99 73.24
CA VAL A 16 -7.06 17.07 72.19
C VAL A 16 -7.29 17.80 70.86
N ALA A 17 -6.22 18.26 70.25
CA ALA A 17 -6.24 18.77 68.88
C ALA A 17 -6.33 17.53 67.94
N ALA A 18 -7.54 17.25 67.45
CA ALA A 18 -7.73 16.30 66.37
C ALA A 18 -7.27 16.98 65.05
N GLY A 19 -6.04 16.69 64.62
CA GLY A 19 -5.58 17.04 63.28
C GLY A 19 -6.28 16.16 62.27
N VAL A 20 -7.24 16.74 61.51
CA VAL A 20 -7.82 16.13 60.37
C VAL A 20 -6.78 16.25 59.21
N ALA A 21 -6.01 15.19 58.97
CA ALA A 21 -5.21 15.08 57.78
C ALA A 21 -6.17 14.88 56.60
N ALA A 22 -6.46 15.95 55.87
CA ALA A 22 -7.10 15.89 54.57
C ALA A 22 -6.16 15.21 53.60
N LEU A 23 -6.28 13.90 53.42
CA LEU A 23 -5.71 13.16 52.29
C LEU A 23 -6.41 13.66 51.03
N SER A 24 -5.80 14.63 50.35
CA SER A 24 -6.16 14.99 49.00
C SER A 24 -5.78 13.82 48.08
N PHE A 25 -6.73 12.91 47.84
CA PHE A 25 -6.66 12.03 46.68
C PHE A 25 -6.74 12.95 45.47
N ALA A 26 -5.60 13.30 44.88
CA ALA A 26 -5.54 13.76 43.53
C ALA A 26 -6.05 12.59 42.68
N ALA A 27 -7.34 12.58 42.37
CA ALA A 27 -7.88 11.70 41.36
C ALA A 27 -7.17 12.07 40.07
N CYS A 28 -6.14 11.31 39.66
CA CYS A 28 -5.65 11.33 38.30
C CYS A 28 -6.79 10.85 37.42
N GLY A 29 -7.62 11.78 36.97
CA GLY A 29 -8.52 11.54 35.87
C GLY A 29 -7.72 11.07 34.65
N PRO A 30 -8.33 10.34 33.71
CA PRO A 30 -7.66 9.95 32.48
C PRO A 30 -7.08 11.22 31.83
N LYS A 31 -5.81 11.13 31.41
CA LYS A 31 -5.13 12.23 30.76
C LYS A 31 -5.90 12.60 29.49
N GLU A 32 -6.30 13.87 29.38
CA GLU A 32 -6.97 14.40 28.21
C GLU A 32 -5.99 15.10 27.28
N TYR A 33 -6.20 14.95 25.99
CA TYR A 33 -5.38 15.57 24.94
C TYR A 33 -6.20 16.58 24.14
N PRO A 34 -5.60 17.74 23.75
CA PRO A 34 -6.30 18.72 22.93
C PRO A 34 -6.63 18.14 21.56
N ALA A 35 -7.76 18.54 20.99
CA ALA A 35 -8.12 18.20 19.63
C ALA A 35 -7.26 19.00 18.65
N GLN A 36 -6.75 18.33 17.62
CA GLN A 36 -6.11 18.95 16.46
C GLN A 36 -7.14 19.24 15.35
N GLY A 37 -8.21 18.45 15.28
CA GLY A 37 -9.29 18.52 14.30
C GLY A 37 -9.08 17.63 13.09
N ASP A 38 -10.17 17.40 12.37
CA ASP A 38 -10.15 16.63 11.11
C ASP A 38 -9.31 17.38 10.06
N CYS A 39 -8.65 16.65 9.16
CA CYS A 39 -7.86 17.22 8.07
C CYS A 39 -8.19 16.50 6.76
N ASN A 40 -8.52 17.26 5.73
CA ASN A 40 -8.62 16.74 4.36
C ASN A 40 -7.57 17.44 3.51
N LEU A 41 -6.72 16.64 2.85
CA LEU A 41 -5.63 17.15 2.02
C LEU A 41 -5.72 16.59 0.60
N THR A 42 -5.96 17.46 -0.38
CA THR A 42 -5.76 17.12 -1.79
C THR A 42 -4.27 17.15 -2.10
N VAL A 43 -3.67 15.96 -2.32
CA VAL A 43 -2.26 15.81 -2.66
C VAL A 43 -2.03 16.09 -4.15
N PHE A 44 -2.78 15.41 -5.00
CA PHE A 44 -2.79 15.62 -6.46
C PHE A 44 -4.21 15.91 -6.94
N GLN A 45 -4.34 16.84 -7.87
CA GLN A 45 -5.62 17.19 -8.46
C GLN A 45 -5.51 17.21 -9.98
N GLN A 46 -6.09 16.21 -10.65
CA GLN A 46 -6.09 16.06 -12.11
C GLN A 46 -4.69 16.14 -12.72
N GLU A 47 -3.68 15.59 -12.04
CA GLU A 47 -2.30 15.61 -12.48
C GLU A 47 -2.03 14.50 -13.50
N ARG A 48 -1.21 14.79 -14.52
CA ARG A 48 -0.87 13.82 -15.57
C ARG A 48 0.33 12.98 -15.19
N VAL A 49 0.16 11.66 -15.22
CA VAL A 49 1.25 10.66 -15.18
C VAL A 49 1.43 10.10 -16.58
N ARG A 50 2.63 10.25 -17.17
CA ARG A 50 2.90 9.86 -18.56
C ARG A 50 4.40 9.63 -18.78
N PHE A 51 4.75 8.91 -19.83
CA PHE A 51 6.14 8.79 -20.25
C PHE A 51 6.43 9.73 -21.43
N CYS A 52 7.29 10.72 -21.21
CA CYS A 52 7.57 11.74 -22.21
C CYS A 52 9.06 12.21 -22.12
N PRO A 53 10.03 11.35 -22.46
CA PRO A 53 11.46 11.64 -22.30
C PRO A 53 11.92 12.85 -23.09
N ASP A 54 11.29 13.16 -24.23
CA ASP A 54 11.67 14.31 -25.07
C ASP A 54 11.32 15.66 -24.44
N SER A 55 10.40 15.71 -23.46
CA SER A 55 9.92 16.95 -22.86
C SER A 55 9.94 16.96 -21.34
N ILE A 56 10.11 15.83 -20.69
CA ILE A 56 10.19 15.70 -19.23
C ILE A 56 11.49 14.98 -18.88
N ALA A 57 12.39 15.67 -18.19
CA ALA A 57 13.63 15.09 -17.68
C ALA A 57 13.38 14.00 -16.62
N ASN A 58 14.43 13.27 -16.24
CA ASN A 58 14.36 12.31 -15.13
C ASN A 58 13.98 12.94 -13.79
N TYR A 59 14.21 14.24 -13.66
CA TYR A 59 13.78 15.04 -12.52
C TYR A 59 13.37 16.44 -13.00
N THR A 60 12.26 16.95 -12.46
CA THR A 60 11.85 18.35 -12.59
C THR A 60 11.73 18.99 -11.23
N ALA A 61 12.14 20.26 -11.10
CA ALA A 61 11.84 21.04 -9.89
C ALA A 61 10.33 21.11 -9.65
N PRO A 62 9.89 21.34 -8.40
CA PRO A 62 8.48 21.50 -8.09
C PRO A 62 7.83 22.59 -8.96
N ASP A 63 6.69 22.29 -9.55
CA ASP A 63 5.86 23.27 -10.25
C ASP A 63 5.09 24.18 -9.27
N SER A 64 4.19 25.04 -9.77
CA SER A 64 3.38 25.94 -8.96
C SER A 64 2.48 25.24 -7.92
N ASN A 65 2.17 23.96 -8.13
CA ASN A 65 1.39 23.12 -7.22
C ASN A 65 2.28 22.31 -6.26
N GLY A 66 3.61 22.48 -6.35
CA GLY A 66 4.59 21.72 -5.58
C GLY A 66 4.84 20.32 -6.09
N VAL A 67 4.39 19.98 -7.30
CA VAL A 67 4.54 18.65 -7.90
C VAL A 67 5.85 18.56 -8.66
N MET A 68 6.65 17.56 -8.28
CA MET A 68 7.85 17.13 -9.00
C MET A 68 7.51 15.96 -9.92
N ARG A 69 8.13 15.90 -11.08
CA ARG A 69 8.00 14.77 -12.00
C ARG A 69 9.34 14.06 -12.11
N LEU A 70 9.30 12.75 -11.87
CA LEU A 70 10.49 11.91 -11.93
C LEU A 70 10.33 10.86 -13.04
N VAL A 71 11.46 10.30 -13.50
CA VAL A 71 11.49 9.20 -14.47
C VAL A 71 10.71 9.56 -15.75
N ASN A 72 11.03 10.72 -16.32
CA ASN A 72 10.38 11.23 -17.54
C ASN A 72 8.85 11.38 -17.42
N GLY A 73 8.35 11.63 -16.20
CA GLY A 73 6.94 11.89 -15.90
C GLY A 73 6.12 10.68 -15.46
N ARG A 74 6.72 9.50 -15.28
CA ARG A 74 6.06 8.29 -14.78
C ARG A 74 5.79 8.32 -13.28
N ILE A 75 6.47 9.21 -12.56
CA ILE A 75 6.27 9.43 -11.13
C ILE A 75 5.89 10.90 -10.90
N LEU A 76 4.81 11.10 -10.16
CA LEU A 76 4.53 12.36 -9.48
C LEU A 76 5.02 12.24 -8.04
N LEU A 77 5.70 13.27 -7.54
CA LEU A 77 6.14 13.33 -6.15
C LEU A 77 5.82 14.71 -5.59
N LYS A 78 5.28 14.78 -4.38
CA LYS A 78 4.97 16.03 -3.70
C LYS A 78 5.36 15.98 -2.24
N LYS A 79 5.94 17.08 -1.75
CA LYS A 79 6.16 17.29 -0.32
C LYS A 79 4.85 17.74 0.30
N ILE A 80 4.39 17.06 1.33
CA ILE A 80 3.20 17.40 2.11
C ILE A 80 3.57 17.67 3.56
N THR A 81 2.69 18.36 4.29
CA THR A 81 2.82 18.56 5.73
C THR A 81 1.50 18.23 6.38
N LEU A 82 1.50 17.27 7.28
CA LEU A 82 0.32 16.84 8.03
C LEU A 82 0.46 17.17 9.53
N PRO A 83 -0.64 17.39 10.25
CA PRO A 83 -0.63 17.66 11.69
C PRO A 83 0.02 16.55 12.49
N LYS A 84 0.41 16.86 13.71
CA LYS A 84 0.83 15.87 14.70
C LYS A 84 -0.32 15.59 15.66
N TYR A 85 -0.95 14.42 15.53
CA TYR A 85 -2.05 14.03 16.37
C TYR A 85 -1.59 13.37 17.67
N GLN A 86 -2.32 13.65 18.75
CA GLN A 86 -2.17 12.96 20.04
C GLN A 86 -3.35 12.03 20.30
N ARG A 87 -4.54 12.42 19.86
CA ARG A 87 -5.73 11.56 19.86
C ARG A 87 -5.65 10.56 18.71
N ASN A 88 -6.37 9.46 18.87
CA ASN A 88 -6.52 8.46 17.81
C ASN A 88 -7.13 9.08 16.56
N ILE A 89 -6.78 8.53 15.41
CA ILE A 89 -7.24 8.98 14.09
C ILE A 89 -7.61 7.80 13.22
N ASP A 90 -8.49 8.05 12.26
CA ASP A 90 -8.70 7.19 11.09
C ASP A 90 -8.18 7.95 9.86
N VAL A 91 -7.44 7.29 9.00
CA VAL A 91 -6.83 7.89 7.80
C VAL A 91 -7.19 7.07 6.57
N ASP A 92 -7.95 7.67 5.68
CA ASP A 92 -8.27 7.11 4.38
C ASP A 92 -7.46 7.78 3.27
N ILE A 93 -6.94 6.97 2.35
CA ILE A 93 -6.41 7.42 1.07
C ILE A 93 -7.44 7.15 -0.02
N LYS A 94 -7.75 8.16 -0.82
CA LYS A 94 -8.62 8.05 -1.99
C LYS A 94 -7.85 8.42 -3.25
N VAL A 95 -7.90 7.56 -4.24
CA VAL A 95 -7.27 7.77 -5.55
C VAL A 95 -8.30 7.62 -6.64
N GLU A 96 -8.43 8.64 -7.49
CA GLU A 96 -9.23 8.61 -8.71
C GLU A 96 -8.30 8.63 -9.92
N LEU A 97 -8.56 7.74 -10.89
CA LEU A 97 -7.77 7.60 -12.10
C LEU A 97 -8.66 7.54 -13.33
N ALA A 98 -8.26 8.29 -14.36
CA ALA A 98 -8.81 8.21 -15.71
C ALA A 98 -7.70 7.99 -16.73
N SER A 99 -7.93 7.17 -17.77
CA SER A 99 -7.01 7.11 -18.91
C SER A 99 -7.05 8.45 -19.67
N ASN A 100 -5.87 8.92 -20.07
CA ASN A 100 -5.73 10.06 -20.97
C ASN A 100 -5.26 9.63 -22.38
N GLY A 101 -5.34 8.31 -22.67
CA GLY A 101 -4.96 7.72 -23.95
C GLY A 101 -4.18 6.42 -23.84
N ASP A 102 -3.53 6.12 -22.70
CA ASP A 102 -2.98 4.79 -22.48
C ASP A 102 -4.12 3.80 -22.32
N ARG A 103 -4.14 2.77 -23.15
CA ARG A 103 -5.20 1.77 -23.25
C ARG A 103 -4.94 0.51 -22.43
N TRP A 104 -3.72 0.36 -21.89
CA TRP A 104 -3.28 -0.88 -21.25
C TRP A 104 -3.50 -0.88 -19.75
N ASP A 105 -3.66 -2.06 -19.21
CA ASP A 105 -3.61 -2.33 -17.78
C ASP A 105 -2.17 -2.20 -17.27
N LYS A 106 -1.92 -1.24 -16.43
CA LYS A 106 -0.60 -0.92 -15.88
C LYS A 106 -0.60 -1.04 -14.37
N SER A 107 0.50 -1.53 -13.80
CA SER A 107 0.71 -1.44 -12.37
C SER A 107 0.88 0.00 -11.93
N GLY A 108 0.22 0.35 -10.84
CA GLY A 108 0.31 1.65 -10.19
C GLY A 108 0.58 1.51 -8.70
N SER A 109 1.27 2.47 -8.12
CA SER A 109 1.64 2.49 -6.71
C SER A 109 1.54 3.91 -6.17
N VAL A 110 0.82 4.09 -5.07
CA VAL A 110 0.95 5.26 -4.22
C VAL A 110 1.92 4.91 -3.11
N PHE A 111 2.89 5.76 -2.87
CA PHE A 111 3.98 5.47 -1.96
C PHE A 111 4.43 6.67 -1.14
N VAL A 112 5.13 6.41 -0.04
CA VAL A 112 5.81 7.40 0.77
C VAL A 112 7.29 7.07 0.88
N LEU A 113 8.14 8.10 0.86
CA LEU A 113 9.57 7.95 1.11
C LEU A 113 9.81 7.88 2.62
N PRO A 114 10.44 6.80 3.15
CA PRO A 114 10.79 6.74 4.56
C PRO A 114 11.70 7.91 4.97
N LYS A 115 11.38 8.59 6.06
CA LYS A 115 12.10 9.81 6.52
C LYS A 115 13.52 9.51 6.96
N GLU A 116 13.73 8.32 7.48
CA GLU A 116 15.03 7.84 7.97
C GLU A 116 15.98 7.45 6.82
N SER A 117 15.47 7.36 5.59
CA SER A 117 16.26 7.00 4.42
C SER A 117 17.00 8.21 3.87
N VAL A 118 18.31 8.25 4.05
CA VAL A 118 19.17 9.31 3.49
C VAL A 118 19.21 9.21 1.97
N ILE A 119 19.34 7.98 1.45
CA ILE A 119 19.24 7.68 0.03
C ILE A 119 17.77 7.36 -0.30
N ASN A 120 17.16 8.11 -1.22
CA ASN A 120 15.77 7.92 -1.60
C ASN A 120 15.54 8.21 -3.09
N LEU A 121 14.35 7.89 -3.60
CA LEU A 121 14.03 8.03 -5.02
C LEU A 121 14.23 9.47 -5.54
N LEU A 122 13.96 10.48 -4.72
CA LEU A 122 14.10 11.88 -5.14
C LEU A 122 15.56 12.21 -5.45
N ASN A 123 16.48 11.96 -4.53
CA ASN A 123 17.88 12.31 -4.72
C ASN A 123 18.63 11.40 -5.72
N ILE A 124 18.08 10.18 -5.95
CA ILE A 124 18.53 9.32 -7.05
C ILE A 124 18.08 9.90 -8.39
N ALA A 125 16.81 10.33 -8.53
CA ALA A 125 16.30 10.95 -9.74
C ALA A 125 17.01 12.26 -10.08
N GLU A 126 17.37 13.03 -9.05
CA GLU A 126 18.21 14.25 -9.19
C GLU A 126 19.66 13.95 -9.61
N GLY A 127 20.09 12.68 -9.59
CA GLY A 127 21.49 12.29 -9.86
C GLY A 127 22.45 12.61 -8.71
N LYS A 128 21.97 13.00 -7.54
CA LYS A 128 22.79 13.33 -6.36
C LYS A 128 23.31 12.10 -5.65
N GLN A 129 22.58 11.01 -5.70
CA GLN A 129 22.92 9.75 -5.05
C GLN A 129 22.62 8.56 -5.96
N LYS A 130 23.13 7.38 -5.56
CA LYS A 130 22.85 6.09 -6.19
C LYS A 130 22.36 5.13 -5.13
N PHE A 131 21.63 4.11 -5.54
CA PHE A 131 21.31 2.99 -4.65
C PHE A 131 22.59 2.41 -4.04
N PRO A 132 22.56 1.95 -2.77
CA PRO A 132 23.68 1.27 -2.18
C PRO A 132 24.00 0.00 -2.96
N GLU A 133 25.30 -0.33 -3.04
CA GLU A 133 25.72 -1.61 -3.56
C GLU A 133 25.17 -2.74 -2.69
N VAL A 134 24.78 -3.83 -3.33
CA VAL A 134 24.37 -5.06 -2.66
C VAL A 134 25.41 -6.14 -2.90
N ASP A 135 25.56 -7.06 -1.97
CA ASP A 135 26.40 -8.25 -2.16
C ASP A 135 25.78 -9.10 -3.27
N SER A 136 26.37 -9.05 -4.47
CA SER A 136 25.87 -9.75 -5.65
C SER A 136 25.87 -11.28 -5.51
N THR A 137 26.65 -11.83 -4.56
CA THR A 137 26.65 -13.26 -4.28
C THR A 137 25.47 -13.69 -3.43
N LYS A 138 24.94 -12.77 -2.62
CA LYS A 138 23.80 -12.97 -1.72
C LYS A 138 22.51 -12.38 -2.28
N TYR A 139 22.60 -11.23 -2.95
CA TYR A 139 21.46 -10.42 -3.40
C TYR A 139 21.55 -10.04 -4.88
N GLU A 140 21.71 -11.02 -5.75
CA GLU A 140 21.73 -10.80 -7.20
C GLU A 140 20.49 -10.01 -7.65
N ASN A 141 20.70 -8.93 -8.39
CA ASN A 141 19.65 -8.04 -8.93
C ASN A 141 18.73 -7.37 -7.88
N MET A 142 19.18 -7.21 -6.64
CA MET A 142 18.36 -6.63 -5.57
C MET A 142 18.66 -5.15 -5.27
N ILE A 143 19.33 -4.46 -6.17
CA ILE A 143 19.63 -3.02 -6.02
C ILE A 143 18.32 -2.23 -5.87
N GLY A 144 18.21 -1.50 -4.74
CA GLY A 144 17.04 -0.68 -4.44
C GLY A 144 15.78 -1.45 -4.01
N ILE A 145 15.89 -2.76 -3.80
CA ILE A 145 14.76 -3.64 -3.43
C ILE A 145 14.71 -3.88 -1.92
N VAL A 146 15.88 -4.09 -1.29
CA VAL A 146 16.01 -4.39 0.14
C VAL A 146 16.70 -3.24 0.89
N PRO A 147 16.56 -3.16 2.23
CA PRO A 147 17.30 -2.21 3.04
C PRO A 147 18.81 -2.31 2.82
N GLY A 148 19.49 -1.18 2.85
CA GLY A 148 20.93 -1.08 2.72
C GLY A 148 21.50 0.07 3.53
N LYS A 149 22.79 0.33 3.40
CA LYS A 149 23.42 1.44 4.12
C LYS A 149 22.76 2.76 3.70
N ASP A 150 22.21 3.46 4.68
CA ASP A 150 21.54 4.76 4.52
C ASP A 150 20.30 4.73 3.58
N TYR A 151 19.79 3.54 3.28
CA TYR A 151 18.66 3.32 2.38
C TYR A 151 17.60 2.39 2.99
N LEU A 152 16.35 2.83 2.94
CA LEU A 152 15.17 2.02 3.20
C LEU A 152 14.29 1.98 1.95
N PRO A 153 13.73 0.82 1.60
CA PRO A 153 12.78 0.72 0.50
C PRO A 153 11.57 1.63 0.72
N THR A 154 11.07 2.16 -0.38
CA THR A 154 9.81 2.93 -0.42
C THR A 154 8.66 2.09 0.15
N VAL A 155 7.78 2.70 0.95
CA VAL A 155 6.59 2.03 1.50
C VAL A 155 5.38 2.37 0.64
N GLU A 156 4.68 1.35 0.16
CA GLU A 156 3.42 1.55 -0.55
C GLU A 156 2.29 1.87 0.44
N LEU A 157 1.54 2.93 0.12
CA LEU A 157 0.29 3.29 0.78
C LEU A 157 -0.90 2.59 0.12
N MET A 158 -0.83 2.38 -1.20
CA MET A 158 -1.84 1.68 -1.99
C MET A 158 -1.20 1.16 -3.27
N ARG A 159 -1.49 -0.09 -3.65
CA ARG A 159 -1.25 -0.61 -4.99
C ARG A 159 -2.56 -0.68 -5.76
N PHE A 160 -2.51 -0.37 -7.05
CA PHE A 160 -3.66 -0.47 -7.94
C PHE A 160 -3.23 -0.91 -9.33
N MET A 161 -4.20 -1.36 -10.12
CA MET A 161 -4.00 -1.66 -11.53
C MET A 161 -4.89 -0.74 -12.37
N THR A 162 -4.31 -0.09 -13.36
CA THR A 162 -5.11 0.73 -14.26
C THR A 162 -6.03 -0.17 -15.09
N PRO A 163 -7.21 0.32 -15.44
CA PRO A 163 -8.09 -0.43 -16.35
C PRO A 163 -7.64 -0.30 -17.81
N PHE A 164 -8.18 -1.16 -18.69
CA PHE A 164 -7.99 -1.09 -20.13
C PHE A 164 -8.67 0.13 -20.72
N GLY A 165 -7.96 1.26 -20.76
CA GLY A 165 -8.36 2.46 -21.48
C GLY A 165 -9.62 3.14 -20.98
N VAL A 166 -9.74 3.42 -19.67
CA VAL A 166 -10.85 4.22 -19.13
C VAL A 166 -10.97 5.54 -19.89
N GLY A 167 -12.16 5.79 -20.47
CA GLY A 167 -12.41 6.94 -21.32
C GLY A 167 -12.05 6.75 -22.78
N HIS A 168 -11.49 5.59 -23.17
CA HIS A 168 -11.21 5.19 -24.55
C HIS A 168 -11.95 3.91 -24.90
N PHE A 169 -12.31 3.79 -26.16
CA PHE A 169 -12.91 2.56 -26.69
C PHE A 169 -11.84 1.74 -27.40
N SER A 170 -12.08 0.44 -27.55
CA SER A 170 -11.24 -0.44 -28.36
C SER A 170 -10.97 0.18 -29.72
N ALA A 171 -9.75 -0.03 -30.24
CA ALA A 171 -9.40 0.49 -31.55
C ALA A 171 -10.40 0.01 -32.61
N PRO A 172 -10.69 0.83 -33.63
CA PRO A 172 -11.62 0.48 -34.70
C PRO A 172 -11.23 -0.79 -35.47
N ASP A 173 -9.98 -1.19 -35.44
CA ASP A 173 -9.41 -2.37 -36.06
C ASP A 173 -9.63 -3.65 -35.26
N ASP A 174 -10.07 -3.57 -34.00
CA ASP A 174 -10.48 -4.73 -33.22
C ASP A 174 -11.87 -5.19 -33.65
N SER A 175 -11.93 -5.86 -34.80
CA SER A 175 -13.19 -6.34 -35.39
C SER A 175 -13.92 -7.35 -34.51
N LEU A 176 -13.17 -8.12 -33.67
CA LEU A 176 -13.77 -9.12 -32.82
C LEU A 176 -14.50 -8.48 -31.62
N SER A 177 -13.89 -7.53 -30.94
CA SER A 177 -14.53 -6.81 -29.84
C SER A 177 -15.69 -5.94 -30.29
N ALA A 178 -15.66 -5.41 -31.55
CA ALA A 178 -16.73 -4.65 -32.13
C ALA A 178 -17.98 -5.50 -32.41
N THR A 179 -17.81 -6.77 -32.81
CA THR A 179 -18.89 -7.66 -33.25
C THR A 179 -19.30 -8.69 -32.19
N ARG A 180 -18.43 -9.07 -31.28
CA ARG A 180 -18.66 -10.13 -30.28
C ARG A 180 -18.30 -9.62 -28.87
N ARG A 181 -19.09 -8.71 -28.35
CA ARG A 181 -18.90 -8.16 -27.02
C ARG A 181 -19.16 -9.21 -25.94
N PRO A 182 -18.30 -9.37 -24.93
CA PRO A 182 -18.47 -10.39 -23.87
C PRO A 182 -19.78 -10.22 -23.11
N VAL A 183 -20.08 -8.98 -22.70
CA VAL A 183 -21.30 -8.62 -21.96
C VAL A 183 -21.72 -7.23 -22.41
N TYR A 184 -23.02 -7.01 -22.46
CA TYR A 184 -23.56 -5.67 -22.68
C TYR A 184 -23.32 -4.77 -21.48
N ILE A 185 -22.65 -3.64 -21.72
CA ILE A 185 -22.44 -2.57 -20.75
C ILE A 185 -23.20 -1.34 -21.26
N PRO A 186 -24.23 -0.85 -20.55
CA PRO A 186 -25.04 0.27 -21.02
C PRO A 186 -24.24 1.56 -21.16
N HIS A 187 -23.28 1.79 -20.29
CA HIS A 187 -22.31 2.88 -20.37
C HIS A 187 -21.00 2.47 -19.69
N TRP A 188 -19.91 3.04 -20.14
CA TRP A 188 -18.59 2.85 -19.57
C TRP A 188 -18.30 3.95 -18.56
N GLU A 189 -17.66 3.58 -17.45
CA GLU A 189 -17.17 4.56 -16.48
C GLU A 189 -16.00 5.37 -17.07
N LYS A 190 -15.93 6.64 -16.73
CA LYS A 190 -14.87 7.54 -17.21
C LYS A 190 -13.64 7.53 -16.32
N SER A 191 -13.80 7.14 -15.07
CA SER A 191 -12.73 7.03 -14.08
C SER A 191 -13.02 5.85 -13.16
N VAL A 192 -11.99 5.38 -12.49
CA VAL A 192 -12.07 4.44 -11.38
C VAL A 192 -11.60 5.14 -10.12
N THR A 193 -12.23 4.83 -9.00
CA THR A 193 -11.86 5.36 -7.68
C THR A 193 -11.62 4.22 -6.72
N TRP A 194 -10.50 4.28 -5.99
CA TRP A 194 -10.16 3.37 -4.91
C TRP A 194 -10.04 4.14 -3.60
N GLN A 195 -10.35 3.47 -2.50
CA GLN A 195 -10.19 3.99 -1.16
C GLN A 195 -9.69 2.88 -0.24
N GLN A 196 -8.67 3.17 0.56
CA GLN A 196 -8.12 2.24 1.54
C GLN A 196 -7.84 2.97 2.86
N ASP A 197 -8.02 2.24 3.98
CA ASP A 197 -7.57 2.67 5.30
C ASP A 197 -6.04 2.50 5.40
N ILE A 198 -5.36 3.60 5.66
CA ILE A 198 -3.90 3.66 5.87
C ILE A 198 -3.53 4.18 7.25
N THR A 199 -4.46 4.12 8.20
CA THR A 199 -4.29 4.65 9.56
C THR A 199 -2.99 4.18 10.22
N GLN A 200 -2.65 2.91 10.07
CA GLN A 200 -1.43 2.35 10.64
C GLN A 200 -0.14 2.92 10.03
N LEU A 201 -0.20 3.51 8.84
CA LEU A 201 0.94 4.11 8.13
C LEU A 201 1.12 5.61 8.43
N TYR A 202 0.23 6.20 9.25
CA TYR A 202 0.30 7.62 9.58
C TYR A 202 1.65 8.10 10.13
N PRO A 203 2.42 7.32 10.91
CA PRO A 203 3.75 7.73 11.36
C PRO A 203 4.73 8.12 10.22
N LEU A 204 4.57 7.52 9.05
CA LEU A 204 5.35 7.89 7.86
C LEU A 204 4.92 9.25 7.26
N LEU A 205 3.67 9.64 7.50
CA LEU A 205 3.04 10.84 6.93
C LEU A 205 3.06 12.05 7.87
N GLU A 206 3.12 11.83 9.19
CA GLU A 206 3.09 12.88 10.21
C GLU A 206 4.18 13.94 9.99
N GLY A 207 3.83 15.24 10.05
CA GLY A 207 4.75 16.33 9.76
C GLY A 207 5.09 16.40 8.27
N GLU A 208 6.33 16.67 7.92
CA GLU A 208 6.78 16.71 6.52
C GLU A 208 7.03 15.30 5.96
N ALA A 209 6.44 15.00 4.81
CA ALA A 209 6.64 13.73 4.09
C ALA A 209 6.64 13.95 2.58
N TYR A 210 7.30 13.06 1.84
CA TYR A 210 7.20 12.99 0.38
C TYR A 210 6.29 11.83 -0.01
N VAL A 211 5.18 12.16 -0.67
CA VAL A 211 4.21 11.17 -1.18
C VAL A 211 4.21 11.21 -2.69
N GLY A 212 4.19 10.05 -3.32
CA GLY A 212 4.23 9.93 -4.76
C GLY A 212 3.22 8.95 -5.34
N VAL A 213 2.98 9.11 -6.64
CA VAL A 213 2.24 8.16 -7.47
C VAL A 213 3.12 7.72 -8.62
N PHE A 214 3.28 6.43 -8.80
CA PHE A 214 3.94 5.80 -9.93
C PHE A 214 2.91 5.04 -10.77
N ILE A 215 3.03 5.12 -12.10
CA ILE A 215 2.31 4.24 -13.03
C ILE A 215 3.32 3.75 -14.08
N ASP A 216 3.32 2.44 -14.36
CA ASP A 216 4.20 1.83 -15.35
C ASP A 216 3.74 2.10 -16.78
N THR A 217 3.39 3.35 -17.08
CA THR A 217 3.02 3.81 -18.41
C THR A 217 4.24 4.07 -19.28
N TRP A 218 4.12 3.78 -20.56
CA TRP A 218 5.18 4.01 -21.58
C TRP A 218 4.66 4.86 -22.75
N THR A 219 3.53 5.54 -22.53
CA THR A 219 2.91 6.37 -23.56
C THR A 219 2.92 7.85 -23.15
N PRO A 220 3.02 8.77 -24.13
CA PRO A 220 2.96 10.21 -23.87
C PRO A 220 1.55 10.68 -23.46
N GLU A 221 0.53 9.91 -23.76
CA GLU A 221 -0.86 10.16 -23.34
C GLU A 221 -1.04 9.91 -21.85
N GLY A 222 -0.69 8.71 -21.39
CA GLY A 222 -0.72 8.28 -19.99
C GLY A 222 -2.10 8.35 -19.34
N TYR A 223 -2.11 8.81 -18.09
CA TYR A 223 -3.25 8.85 -17.19
C TYR A 223 -3.39 10.20 -16.50
N VAL A 224 -4.59 10.49 -15.98
CA VAL A 224 -4.87 11.61 -15.07
C VAL A 224 -5.21 11.05 -13.70
N VAL A 225 -4.57 11.58 -12.66
CA VAL A 225 -4.70 11.11 -11.27
C VAL A 225 -5.11 12.26 -10.35
N SER A 226 -6.08 12.00 -9.49
CA SER A 226 -6.37 12.80 -8.30
C SER A 226 -6.16 11.94 -7.06
N MET A 227 -5.63 12.52 -5.98
CA MET A 227 -5.36 11.83 -4.73
C MET A 227 -5.67 12.73 -3.54
N GLU A 228 -6.39 12.17 -2.58
CA GLU A 228 -6.78 12.85 -1.34
C GLU A 228 -6.42 11.98 -0.13
N LEU A 229 -6.08 12.63 0.98
CA LEU A 229 -5.97 12.04 2.30
C LEU A 229 -7.07 12.63 3.17
N ASP A 230 -7.92 11.79 3.76
CA ASP A 230 -8.97 12.19 4.71
C ASP A 230 -8.61 11.64 6.09
N ILE A 231 -8.45 12.55 7.05
CA ILE A 231 -8.05 12.24 8.42
C ILE A 231 -9.17 12.66 9.36
N LYS A 232 -9.68 11.72 10.13
CA LYS A 232 -10.72 11.93 11.15
C LYS A 232 -10.14 11.72 12.53
N GLU A 233 -10.17 12.76 13.36
CA GLU A 233 -9.70 12.69 14.74
C GLU A 233 -10.79 12.19 15.69
N SER A 234 -10.43 11.33 16.63
CA SER A 234 -11.33 10.85 17.68
C SER A 234 -11.92 12.01 18.49
N LYS A 235 -13.22 11.97 18.71
CA LYS A 235 -13.92 12.97 19.54
C LYS A 235 -13.65 12.79 21.03
N LEU A 236 -13.10 11.63 21.43
CA LEU A 236 -12.78 11.33 22.82
C LEU A 236 -11.42 11.89 23.21
N ALA A 237 -11.37 12.77 24.20
CA ALA A 237 -10.15 13.45 24.62
C ALA A 237 -9.08 12.51 25.21
N ASN A 238 -9.47 11.33 25.66
CA ASN A 238 -8.60 10.29 26.24
C ASN A 238 -8.34 9.10 25.32
N ASP A 239 -8.84 9.11 24.09
CA ASP A 239 -8.56 8.11 23.07
C ASP A 239 -7.23 8.46 22.39
N VAL A 240 -6.16 7.83 22.84
CA VAL A 240 -4.78 8.16 22.47
C VAL A 240 -4.30 7.30 21.32
N MET A 241 -3.66 7.92 20.35
CA MET A 241 -3.05 7.20 19.23
C MET A 241 -1.91 6.30 19.72
N PRO A 242 -1.92 4.99 19.37
CA PRO A 242 -0.80 4.10 19.67
C PRO A 242 0.50 4.62 19.03
N LYS A 243 1.61 4.43 19.74
CA LYS A 243 2.93 4.73 19.17
C LYS A 243 3.35 3.60 18.23
N ARG A 244 3.06 3.78 16.96
CA ARG A 244 3.39 2.83 15.90
C ARG A 244 4.67 3.19 15.19
N HIS A 245 5.35 2.15 14.72
CA HIS A 245 6.55 2.22 13.92
C HIS A 245 6.38 1.34 12.67
N ILE A 246 7.02 1.76 11.59
CA ILE A 246 7.02 1.01 10.34
C ILE A 246 8.46 0.63 10.01
N THR A 247 8.69 -0.66 9.74
CA THR A 247 9.99 -1.18 9.31
C THR A 247 9.87 -1.72 7.90
N PRO A 248 10.37 -1.00 6.87
CA PRO A 248 10.39 -1.49 5.50
C PRO A 248 11.29 -2.71 5.37
N LEU A 249 10.81 -3.77 4.69
CA LEU A 249 11.54 -5.02 4.49
C LEU A 249 11.98 -5.21 3.05
N MET A 250 11.08 -4.95 2.10
CA MET A 250 11.31 -5.19 0.68
C MET A 250 10.33 -4.37 -0.17
N ASN A 251 10.78 -3.89 -1.33
CA ASN A 251 9.89 -3.38 -2.36
C ASN A 251 10.49 -3.64 -3.74
N THR A 252 9.84 -4.49 -4.53
CA THR A 252 10.29 -4.85 -5.88
C THR A 252 9.62 -4.03 -6.99
N VAL A 253 8.81 -3.01 -6.66
CA VAL A 253 8.31 -2.07 -7.65
C VAL A 253 9.49 -1.28 -8.24
N TYR A 254 9.65 -1.35 -9.54
CA TYR A 254 10.80 -0.76 -10.25
C TYR A 254 10.56 0.72 -10.58
N TYR A 255 10.48 1.55 -9.57
CA TYR A 255 10.24 2.99 -9.71
C TYR A 255 11.29 3.69 -10.58
N ILE A 256 12.57 3.40 -10.33
CA ILE A 256 13.70 4.05 -10.99
C ILE A 256 14.93 3.15 -11.00
N GLY A 257 15.39 2.77 -12.20
CA GLY A 257 16.66 2.06 -12.36
C GLY A 257 16.73 0.62 -11.84
N GLN A 258 15.66 0.09 -11.22
CA GLN A 258 15.56 -1.33 -10.89
C GLN A 258 15.23 -2.11 -12.17
N THR A 259 15.68 -3.37 -12.21
CA THR A 259 15.31 -4.32 -13.25
C THR A 259 14.00 -5.03 -12.91
N TYR A 260 13.39 -5.72 -13.86
CA TYR A 260 12.24 -6.57 -13.59
C TYR A 260 12.59 -7.61 -12.51
N PRO A 261 11.77 -7.74 -11.47
CA PRO A 261 12.09 -8.58 -10.34
C PRO A 261 11.76 -10.06 -10.60
N ASP A 262 12.47 -10.71 -11.53
CA ASP A 262 12.40 -12.16 -11.75
C ASP A 262 13.24 -12.97 -10.74
N ILE A 263 13.71 -12.30 -9.69
CA ILE A 263 14.56 -12.89 -8.64
C ILE A 263 13.90 -14.08 -7.95
N PHE A 264 12.58 -14.07 -7.82
CA PHE A 264 11.82 -15.17 -7.19
C PHE A 264 11.84 -16.46 -8.02
N ALA A 265 12.06 -16.36 -9.33
CA ALA A 265 12.24 -17.53 -10.21
C ALA A 265 13.58 -18.24 -10.01
N ARG A 266 14.53 -17.61 -9.35
CA ARG A 266 15.89 -18.11 -9.16
C ARG A 266 16.08 -18.78 -7.82
N ARG A 267 15.49 -18.21 -6.77
CA ARG A 267 15.57 -18.71 -5.39
C ARG A 267 14.62 -17.96 -4.47
N ALA A 268 14.42 -18.49 -3.27
CA ALA A 268 13.84 -17.70 -2.17
C ALA A 268 14.74 -16.49 -1.87
N VAL A 269 14.12 -15.35 -1.62
CA VAL A 269 14.78 -14.07 -1.34
C VAL A 269 14.74 -13.82 0.16
N THR A 270 15.91 -13.71 0.79
CA THR A 270 16.05 -13.44 2.22
C THR A 270 16.75 -12.11 2.42
N THR A 271 16.24 -11.28 3.30
CA THR A 271 16.86 -10.03 3.75
C THR A 271 16.85 -9.93 5.27
N ASP A 272 17.86 -9.28 5.83
CA ASP A 272 17.93 -9.00 7.26
C ASP A 272 17.30 -7.63 7.54
N PHE A 273 16.67 -7.50 8.72
CA PHE A 273 16.20 -6.24 9.26
C PHE A 273 16.52 -6.16 10.76
N THR A 274 16.58 -4.95 11.31
CA THR A 274 16.92 -4.74 12.73
C THR A 274 15.83 -3.95 13.43
N LEU A 275 15.33 -4.48 14.54
CA LEU A 275 14.47 -3.77 15.46
C LEU A 275 15.32 -3.10 16.55
N PRO A 276 15.24 -1.77 16.71
CA PRO A 276 16.08 -1.03 17.67
C PRO A 276 15.68 -1.27 19.12
N ARG A 277 14.49 -1.83 19.35
CA ARG A 277 13.92 -2.16 20.67
C ARG A 277 12.92 -3.30 20.55
N ASP A 278 12.46 -3.84 21.69
CA ASP A 278 11.38 -4.81 21.71
C ASP A 278 10.13 -4.20 21.05
N ALA A 279 9.51 -4.96 20.16
CA ALA A 279 8.33 -4.59 19.40
C ALA A 279 7.14 -5.44 19.84
N ARG A 280 6.00 -4.79 20.06
CA ARG A 280 4.73 -5.44 20.42
C ARG A 280 3.73 -5.38 19.27
N ASN A 281 2.79 -6.32 19.27
CA ASN A 281 1.71 -6.37 18.28
C ASN A 281 2.23 -6.24 16.83
N VAL A 282 3.31 -6.97 16.53
CA VAL A 282 3.95 -6.86 15.20
C VAL A 282 3.05 -7.50 14.16
N GLU A 283 2.71 -6.74 13.13
CA GLU A 283 2.00 -7.20 11.95
C GLU A 283 2.90 -7.08 10.72
N LEU A 284 2.98 -8.14 9.93
CA LEU A 284 3.53 -8.10 8.60
C LEU A 284 2.43 -7.67 7.62
N LYS A 285 2.71 -6.66 6.80
CA LYS A 285 1.90 -6.27 5.64
C LYS A 285 2.64 -6.73 4.39
N TYR A 286 1.95 -7.50 3.55
CA TYR A 286 2.50 -8.11 2.35
C TYR A 286 1.59 -7.82 1.15
N ILE A 287 2.08 -7.01 0.22
CA ILE A 287 1.37 -6.63 -1.02
C ILE A 287 2.06 -7.36 -2.17
N VAL A 288 1.32 -8.18 -2.89
CA VAL A 288 1.89 -9.00 -3.96
C VAL A 288 0.99 -9.06 -5.19
N THR A 289 1.61 -9.01 -6.37
CA THR A 289 0.94 -9.23 -7.66
C THR A 289 1.91 -9.90 -8.63
N GLY A 290 1.41 -10.92 -9.36
CA GLY A 290 2.17 -11.61 -10.41
C GLY A 290 1.87 -11.03 -11.79
N HIS A 291 2.89 -10.87 -12.62
CA HIS A 291 2.81 -10.20 -13.91
C HIS A 291 3.57 -10.95 -15.00
N GLY A 292 3.14 -10.73 -16.24
CA GLY A 292 3.83 -11.19 -17.43
C GLY A 292 3.54 -12.65 -17.80
N GLY A 293 3.96 -12.98 -19.02
CA GLY A 293 3.77 -14.30 -19.61
C GLY A 293 2.31 -14.58 -19.96
N HIS A 294 1.95 -14.53 -21.22
CA HIS A 294 0.61 -14.90 -21.67
C HIS A 294 0.21 -16.27 -21.10
N SER A 295 -0.49 -17.10 -21.69
CA SER A 295 -1.00 -18.37 -21.18
C SER A 295 0.08 -19.27 -20.47
N GLY A 296 0.30 -19.16 -19.21
CA GLY A 296 1.24 -19.98 -18.41
C GLY A 296 2.29 -19.18 -17.65
N GLY A 297 2.29 -17.85 -17.77
CA GLY A 297 3.17 -16.98 -17.03
C GLY A 297 2.67 -16.64 -15.62
N ASP A 298 3.44 -15.83 -14.92
CA ASP A 298 3.18 -15.47 -13.52
C ASP A 298 1.86 -14.71 -13.32
N GLU A 299 1.31 -14.10 -14.35
CA GLU A 299 0.03 -13.39 -14.29
C GLU A 299 -1.19 -14.33 -14.27
N PHE A 300 -1.16 -15.41 -15.05
CA PHE A 300 -2.34 -16.23 -15.36
C PHE A 300 -2.30 -17.65 -14.79
N VAL A 301 -1.31 -17.96 -13.96
CA VAL A 301 -1.16 -19.27 -13.32
C VAL A 301 -1.04 -19.09 -11.80
N GLN A 302 -1.87 -19.83 -11.08
CA GLN A 302 -1.84 -19.87 -9.62
C GLN A 302 -0.50 -20.37 -9.12
N LYS A 303 0.17 -19.59 -8.25
CA LYS A 303 1.47 -19.92 -7.67
C LYS A 303 1.50 -19.63 -6.19
N GLN A 304 2.09 -20.53 -5.45
CA GLN A 304 2.19 -20.40 -4.01
C GLN A 304 3.18 -19.31 -3.60
N ASN A 305 2.79 -18.50 -2.64
CA ASN A 305 3.65 -17.54 -1.96
C ASN A 305 3.84 -18.01 -0.51
N ILE A 306 5.10 -18.14 -0.10
CA ILE A 306 5.50 -18.56 1.25
C ILE A 306 6.36 -17.45 1.83
N VAL A 307 5.91 -16.88 2.95
CA VAL A 307 6.61 -15.80 3.62
C VAL A 307 6.94 -16.21 5.04
N SER A 308 8.19 -15.97 5.48
CA SER A 308 8.64 -16.33 6.82
C SER A 308 9.45 -15.21 7.47
N VAL A 309 9.39 -15.16 8.80
CA VAL A 309 10.22 -14.33 9.65
C VAL A 309 10.96 -15.26 10.62
N ASP A 310 12.29 -15.13 10.71
CA ASP A 310 13.17 -15.99 11.52
C ASP A 310 12.95 -17.48 11.27
N GLY A 311 12.67 -17.85 10.02
CA GLY A 311 12.39 -19.22 9.61
C GLY A 311 11.03 -19.75 10.02
N LYS A 312 10.20 -18.97 10.71
CA LYS A 312 8.82 -19.31 11.04
C LYS A 312 7.89 -18.80 9.94
N GLU A 313 7.06 -19.68 9.40
CA GLU A 313 6.07 -19.33 8.39
C GLU A 313 5.06 -18.30 8.94
N ALA A 314 4.92 -17.18 8.24
CA ALA A 314 3.99 -16.10 8.54
C ALA A 314 2.79 -16.13 7.59
N LEU A 315 3.04 -16.36 6.28
CA LEU A 315 2.00 -16.49 5.26
C LEU A 315 2.34 -17.67 4.35
N ASN A 316 1.30 -18.39 3.92
CA ASN A 316 1.42 -19.47 2.96
C ASN A 316 0.10 -19.59 2.19
N PHE A 317 0.02 -18.98 1.00
CA PHE A 317 -1.21 -18.81 0.26
C PHE A 317 -0.96 -18.70 -1.24
N ILE A 318 -2.03 -18.79 -2.03
CA ILE A 318 -2.02 -18.52 -3.46
C ILE A 318 -2.68 -17.15 -3.69
N PRO A 319 -1.93 -16.12 -4.08
CA PRO A 319 -2.47 -14.81 -4.40
C PRO A 319 -3.23 -14.88 -5.74
N TRP A 320 -4.55 -14.94 -5.70
CA TRP A 320 -5.38 -15.15 -6.87
C TRP A 320 -6.70 -14.38 -6.79
N ARG A 321 -7.11 -13.83 -7.94
CA ARG A 321 -8.41 -13.17 -8.10
C ARG A 321 -9.16 -13.76 -9.28
N ASP A 322 -10.43 -14.07 -9.08
CA ASP A 322 -11.37 -14.61 -10.08
C ASP A 322 -12.62 -13.73 -10.25
N ASP A 323 -12.63 -12.58 -9.62
CA ASP A 323 -13.73 -11.60 -9.65
C ASP A 323 -13.54 -10.49 -10.70
N CYS A 324 -12.59 -10.64 -11.64
CA CYS A 324 -12.18 -9.59 -12.57
C CYS A 324 -13.33 -9.11 -13.48
N ALA A 325 -14.31 -9.94 -13.78
CA ALA A 325 -15.49 -9.54 -14.53
C ALA A 325 -16.32 -8.43 -13.83
N SER A 326 -16.21 -8.28 -12.51
CA SER A 326 -16.90 -7.21 -11.77
C SER A 326 -16.37 -5.80 -12.10
N PHE A 327 -15.15 -5.70 -12.64
CA PHE A 327 -14.50 -4.46 -13.06
C PHE A 327 -14.73 -4.11 -14.54
N ARG A 328 -15.48 -4.93 -15.27
CA ARG A 328 -15.65 -4.78 -16.74
C ARG A 328 -16.09 -3.37 -17.15
N ARG A 329 -16.94 -2.70 -16.38
CA ARG A 329 -17.42 -1.33 -16.67
C ARG A 329 -16.30 -0.29 -16.78
N PHE A 330 -15.15 -0.56 -16.21
CA PHE A 330 -13.96 0.30 -16.26
C PHE A 330 -13.04 -0.04 -17.44
N ASN A 331 -13.30 -1.11 -18.19
CA ASN A 331 -12.41 -1.69 -19.18
C ASN A 331 -12.96 -1.60 -20.62
N PRO A 332 -13.21 -0.38 -21.16
CA PRO A 332 -13.78 -0.25 -22.52
C PRO A 332 -12.81 -0.71 -23.62
N GLY A 333 -11.50 -0.71 -23.34
CA GLY A 333 -10.44 -1.13 -24.26
C GLY A 333 -10.10 -2.62 -24.20
N THR A 334 -10.88 -3.45 -23.48
CA THR A 334 -10.60 -4.88 -23.34
C THR A 334 -10.63 -5.60 -24.69
N GLY A 335 -9.62 -6.43 -24.97
CA GLY A 335 -9.66 -7.37 -26.08
C GLY A 335 -10.68 -8.49 -25.84
N VAL A 336 -11.08 -9.19 -26.90
CA VAL A 336 -12.03 -10.29 -26.82
C VAL A 336 -11.38 -11.59 -27.26
N TRP A 337 -11.53 -12.62 -26.40
CA TRP A 337 -11.09 -13.98 -26.67
C TRP A 337 -12.32 -14.86 -26.87
N LEU A 338 -12.26 -15.81 -27.81
CA LEU A 338 -13.27 -16.85 -27.96
C LEU A 338 -12.84 -18.09 -27.20
N VAL A 339 -13.63 -18.48 -26.23
CA VAL A 339 -13.40 -19.70 -25.46
C VAL A 339 -14.50 -20.72 -25.75
N LYS A 340 -14.14 -21.98 -25.87
CA LYS A 340 -15.09 -23.08 -26.05
C LYS A 340 -15.54 -23.58 -24.68
N ARG A 341 -16.84 -23.65 -24.49
CA ARG A 341 -17.47 -24.18 -23.27
C ARG A 341 -18.61 -25.11 -23.59
N LEU A 342 -18.81 -26.10 -22.71
CA LEU A 342 -20.05 -26.88 -22.73
C LEU A 342 -21.15 -26.05 -22.07
N ALA A 343 -22.23 -25.83 -22.81
CA ALA A 343 -23.43 -25.17 -22.33
C ALA A 343 -24.59 -26.15 -22.33
N SER A 344 -25.35 -26.16 -21.23
CA SER A 344 -26.61 -26.90 -21.17
C SER A 344 -27.74 -26.11 -21.89
N TYR A 345 -28.60 -26.81 -22.53
CA TYR A 345 -29.83 -26.24 -23.15
C TYR A 345 -30.97 -27.26 -23.06
N ILE A 346 -32.17 -26.81 -23.31
CA ILE A 346 -33.37 -27.67 -23.38
C ILE A 346 -33.74 -27.79 -24.84
N ASP A 347 -33.83 -29.02 -25.33
CA ASP A 347 -34.48 -29.34 -26.61
C ASP A 347 -35.86 -29.99 -26.37
N GLY A 348 -36.50 -30.47 -27.37
CA GLY A 348 -37.84 -31.10 -27.25
C GLY A 348 -37.84 -32.42 -26.47
N GLU A 349 -36.69 -32.98 -26.13
CA GLU A 349 -36.50 -34.25 -25.44
C GLU A 349 -35.98 -34.05 -23.98
N GLY A 350 -35.56 -32.83 -23.59
CA GLY A 350 -35.06 -32.52 -22.24
C GLY A 350 -33.74 -31.76 -22.23
N TYR A 351 -32.93 -32.00 -21.20
CA TYR A 351 -31.61 -31.36 -21.06
C TYR A 351 -30.59 -32.02 -21.99
N ALA A 352 -29.88 -31.17 -22.73
CA ALA A 352 -28.77 -31.57 -23.59
C ALA A 352 -27.56 -30.66 -23.36
N MET A 353 -26.39 -31.09 -23.83
CA MET A 353 -25.13 -30.32 -23.76
C MET A 353 -24.61 -30.09 -25.17
N LYS A 354 -24.13 -28.89 -25.44
CA LYS A 354 -23.41 -28.56 -26.68
C LYS A 354 -22.19 -27.70 -26.41
N GLU A 355 -21.20 -27.82 -27.27
CA GLU A 355 -20.07 -26.88 -27.27
C GLU A 355 -20.52 -25.56 -27.91
N VAL A 356 -20.23 -24.46 -27.23
CA VAL A 356 -20.48 -23.10 -27.71
C VAL A 356 -19.19 -22.31 -27.67
N GLU A 357 -19.03 -21.35 -28.56
CA GLU A 357 -18.01 -20.32 -28.45
C GLU A 357 -18.60 -19.13 -27.66
N GLU A 358 -17.94 -18.79 -26.56
CA GLU A 358 -18.31 -17.66 -25.72
C GLU A 358 -17.24 -16.56 -25.83
N PRO A 359 -17.61 -15.30 -26.10
CA PRO A 359 -16.68 -14.19 -26.05
C PRO A 359 -16.35 -13.84 -24.60
N LEU A 360 -15.06 -13.81 -24.28
CA LEU A 360 -14.52 -13.44 -22.96
C LEU A 360 -13.64 -12.21 -23.11
N GLY A 361 -13.87 -11.18 -22.28
CA GLY A 361 -12.99 -10.02 -22.22
C GLY A 361 -11.65 -10.39 -21.58
N SER A 362 -10.54 -9.93 -22.14
CA SER A 362 -9.22 -10.14 -21.52
C SER A 362 -9.15 -9.54 -20.11
N SER A 363 -9.89 -8.46 -19.84
CA SER A 363 -10.04 -7.89 -18.51
C SER A 363 -10.74 -8.80 -17.49
N ASP A 364 -11.48 -9.82 -17.96
CA ASP A 364 -12.25 -10.72 -17.09
C ASP A 364 -11.48 -11.95 -16.65
N LEU A 365 -10.29 -12.18 -17.25
CA LEU A 365 -9.44 -13.33 -16.91
C LEU A 365 -8.96 -13.21 -15.48
N SER A 366 -9.05 -14.31 -14.75
CA SER A 366 -8.47 -14.45 -13.41
C SER A 366 -6.97 -14.24 -13.45
N ARG A 367 -6.41 -13.58 -12.42
CA ARG A 367 -5.01 -13.19 -12.35
C ARG A 367 -4.42 -13.36 -10.95
N SER A 368 -3.10 -13.29 -10.90
CA SER A 368 -2.33 -13.36 -9.66
C SER A 368 -2.49 -12.10 -8.81
N ASN A 369 -3.58 -12.07 -8.03
CA ASN A 369 -3.94 -11.07 -7.01
C ASN A 369 -4.30 -9.67 -7.52
N TRP A 370 -4.68 -9.52 -8.78
CA TRP A 370 -5.14 -8.24 -9.31
C TRP A 370 -6.16 -8.39 -10.45
N CYS A 371 -6.91 -7.33 -10.73
CA CYS A 371 -7.76 -7.22 -11.90
C CYS A 371 -7.58 -5.83 -12.53
N PRO A 372 -7.70 -5.68 -13.86
CA PRO A 372 -7.68 -4.36 -14.49
C PRO A 372 -8.76 -3.45 -13.91
N GLY A 373 -8.37 -2.34 -13.28
CA GLY A 373 -9.26 -1.42 -12.58
C GLY A 373 -9.46 -1.70 -11.09
N SER A 374 -8.75 -2.67 -10.51
CA SER A 374 -8.81 -2.94 -9.07
C SER A 374 -7.64 -2.31 -8.31
N ASP A 375 -7.84 -2.12 -7.02
CA ASP A 375 -6.76 -1.98 -6.04
C ASP A 375 -6.32 -3.35 -5.52
N VAL A 376 -5.22 -3.37 -4.78
CA VAL A 376 -4.65 -4.56 -4.14
C VAL A 376 -4.54 -4.30 -2.65
N VAL A 377 -5.27 -5.09 -1.87
CA VAL A 377 -5.26 -4.99 -0.40
C VAL A 377 -4.08 -5.80 0.13
N PRO A 378 -3.34 -5.30 1.13
CA PRO A 378 -2.27 -6.07 1.77
C PRO A 378 -2.78 -7.33 2.46
N GLU A 379 -2.08 -8.45 2.30
CA GLU A 379 -2.20 -9.61 3.18
C GLU A 379 -1.55 -9.29 4.53
N ILE A 380 -2.17 -9.71 5.62
CA ILE A 380 -1.75 -9.37 6.97
C ILE A 380 -1.43 -10.64 7.75
N ALA A 381 -0.25 -10.70 8.35
CA ALA A 381 0.10 -11.74 9.31
C ALA A 381 0.47 -11.15 10.66
N ALA A 382 -0.22 -11.60 11.71
CA ALA A 382 0.15 -11.26 13.08
C ALA A 382 1.37 -12.09 13.51
N LEU A 383 2.48 -11.43 13.81
CA LEU A 383 3.72 -12.07 14.26
C LEU A 383 3.83 -12.16 15.79
N GLY A 384 2.98 -11.41 16.51
CA GLY A 384 3.08 -11.24 17.96
C GLY A 384 4.19 -10.27 18.34
N ASP A 385 4.85 -10.52 19.47
CA ASP A 385 5.94 -9.68 19.96
C ASP A 385 7.28 -10.18 19.43
N LEU A 386 8.12 -9.25 18.97
CA LEU A 386 9.50 -9.53 18.55
C LEU A 386 10.49 -8.80 19.45
N LYS A 387 11.65 -9.42 19.69
CA LYS A 387 12.72 -8.83 20.52
C LYS A 387 13.54 -7.83 19.71
N ALA A 388 14.19 -6.89 20.41
CA ALA A 388 15.24 -6.07 19.82
C ALA A 388 16.35 -6.94 19.23
N GLY A 389 16.85 -6.57 18.07
CA GLY A 389 17.94 -7.30 17.42
C GLY A 389 17.73 -7.48 15.93
N THR A 390 18.57 -8.29 15.33
CA THR A 390 18.52 -8.62 13.91
C THR A 390 17.62 -9.84 13.68
N HIS A 391 16.74 -9.71 12.71
CA HIS A 391 15.78 -10.71 12.27
C HIS A 391 15.95 -10.96 10.77
N THR A 392 15.40 -12.07 10.28
CA THR A 392 15.41 -12.41 8.86
C THR A 392 13.99 -12.43 8.31
N PHE A 393 13.82 -11.88 7.10
CA PHE A 393 12.58 -11.93 6.32
C PHE A 393 12.83 -12.69 5.03
N THR A 394 12.01 -13.69 4.71
CA THR A 394 12.17 -14.52 3.51
C THR A 394 10.88 -14.62 2.73
N VAL A 395 10.98 -14.44 1.42
CA VAL A 395 9.88 -14.66 0.46
C VAL A 395 10.31 -15.76 -0.51
N SER A 396 9.46 -16.77 -0.70
CA SER A 396 9.62 -17.83 -1.67
C SER A 396 8.37 -17.94 -2.54
N ILE A 397 8.58 -17.98 -3.86
CA ILE A 397 7.54 -18.25 -4.87
C ILE A 397 8.10 -19.37 -5.74
N PRO A 398 7.97 -20.65 -5.32
CA PRO A 398 8.73 -21.78 -5.89
C PRO A 398 8.53 -21.99 -7.40
N GLU A 399 7.36 -21.59 -7.92
CA GLU A 399 7.01 -21.79 -9.33
C GLU A 399 7.07 -20.49 -10.14
N ALA A 400 7.63 -19.40 -9.58
CA ALA A 400 7.83 -18.14 -10.30
C ALA A 400 8.69 -18.41 -11.55
N GLN A 401 8.36 -17.72 -12.65
CA GLN A 401 9.03 -17.90 -13.92
C GLN A 401 10.05 -16.79 -14.20
N PRO A 402 11.18 -17.11 -14.83
CA PRO A 402 12.14 -16.08 -15.22
C PRO A 402 11.63 -15.25 -16.41
N VAL A 403 12.21 -14.08 -16.59
CA VAL A 403 12.08 -13.32 -17.83
C VAL A 403 12.67 -14.13 -18.99
N LYS A 404 11.90 -14.33 -20.06
CA LYS A 404 12.30 -15.08 -21.23
C LYS A 404 11.84 -14.36 -22.52
N GLY A 405 12.76 -13.71 -23.19
CA GLY A 405 12.44 -12.93 -24.39
C GLY A 405 11.46 -11.82 -24.10
N ASN A 406 10.28 -11.84 -24.74
CA ASN A 406 9.21 -10.87 -24.53
C ASN A 406 8.27 -11.26 -23.38
N GLU A 407 8.47 -12.40 -22.75
CA GLU A 407 7.72 -12.82 -21.56
C GLU A 407 8.38 -12.21 -20.33
N LEU A 408 7.82 -11.08 -19.87
CA LEU A 408 8.34 -10.31 -18.75
C LEU A 408 7.74 -10.81 -17.43
N ASN A 409 7.93 -12.10 -17.14
CA ASN A 409 7.48 -12.71 -15.89
C ASN A 409 8.15 -12.04 -14.69
N HIS A 410 7.36 -11.59 -13.73
CA HIS A 410 7.86 -11.01 -12.49
C HIS A 410 6.78 -10.89 -11.42
N TRP A 411 7.22 -10.79 -10.16
CA TRP A 411 6.36 -10.53 -9.03
C TRP A 411 6.67 -9.16 -8.41
N LEU A 412 5.66 -8.33 -8.27
CA LEU A 412 5.77 -7.08 -7.51
C LEU A 412 5.41 -7.39 -6.05
N VAL A 413 6.41 -7.34 -5.20
CA VAL A 413 6.29 -7.56 -3.76
C VAL A 413 6.66 -6.29 -3.01
N SER A 414 5.79 -5.85 -2.11
CA SER A 414 6.09 -4.83 -1.11
C SER A 414 5.77 -5.39 0.27
N ALA A 415 6.73 -5.32 1.18
CA ALA A 415 6.59 -5.86 2.53
C ALA A 415 7.16 -4.91 3.56
N TYR A 416 6.43 -4.75 4.66
CA TYR A 416 6.85 -3.95 5.81
C TYR A 416 6.18 -4.45 7.08
N LEU A 417 6.82 -4.17 8.21
CA LEU A 417 6.22 -4.41 9.52
C LEU A 417 5.57 -3.14 10.05
N VAL A 418 4.45 -3.31 10.74
CA VAL A 418 3.84 -2.32 11.62
C VAL A 418 3.91 -2.87 13.03
N TRP A 419 4.41 -2.07 13.99
CA TRP A 419 4.58 -2.53 15.35
C TRP A 419 4.46 -1.39 16.37
N GLU A 420 4.24 -1.72 17.64
CA GLU A 420 4.07 -0.78 18.75
C GLU A 420 5.23 -0.89 19.76
N GLU A 421 5.51 0.23 20.45
CA GLU A 421 6.50 0.25 21.55
C GLU A 421 6.02 -0.52 22.80
#